data_d7c44b87c177ab50db101feb015eda91
#
_entry.id   d7c44b87c177ab50db101feb015eda91
#
_cell.length_a   1.000
_cell.length_b   1.000
_cell.length_c   1.000
_cell.angle_alpha   90.00
_cell.angle_beta   90.00
_cell.angle_gamma   90.00
#
_symmetry.space_group_name_H-M   'P 1'
#
loop_
_entity.id
_entity.type
_entity.pdbx_description
1 polymer ?
#
loop_
_entity_poly.entity_id
_entity_poly.type
_entity_poly.pdbx_seq_one_letter_code
_entity_poly.pdbx_strand_id
1 'polypeptide(L)'
;MLKIVYPICCGMDVHKSFVVACIASTNEQGVTSYKSKRFSTFTGDLRRCAVWLSENNCKDVCMESTGKYWIPIYNILEPTCNIVLAHPKYVKAIRGKKTDKKDAKWIADIFKHDLVSGSFIPPADIRQLRDLIRYRWKLTNFTTGEKNRAQNCLTVSNFKLDDVFSDVFGKAASAITTRILENPAEKITDVSGFRTKGMKATNEQVLAAVDGEMCAEQAEKLRIIRSHMDSLELCKANLESLILTTAEKYLPQLNLVMTVPGIQSFAAIGIISEIGVDMSVFPTSKHLCSWAG
;
A
#
# COMPACT_ATOMS: atom_id res chain seq x y z
N MET A 1 -22.05 36.36 -5.25
CA MET A 1 -22.08 35.55 -4.01
C MET A 1 -21.80 34.10 -4.37
N LEU A 2 -20.97 33.39 -3.63
CA LEU A 2 -20.73 31.97 -3.88
C LEU A 2 -22.02 31.17 -3.62
N LYS A 3 -22.33 30.21 -4.50
CA LYS A 3 -23.50 29.33 -4.36
C LYS A 3 -23.28 28.39 -3.17
N ILE A 4 -24.29 28.20 -2.35
CA ILE A 4 -24.30 27.16 -1.30
C ILE A 4 -24.80 25.88 -1.94
N VAL A 5 -23.97 24.84 -1.97
CA VAL A 5 -24.28 23.51 -2.54
C VAL A 5 -24.72 22.58 -1.42
N TYR A 6 -24.06 22.65 -0.25
CA TYR A 6 -24.37 21.83 0.92
C TYR A 6 -24.87 22.72 2.06
N PRO A 7 -26.21 22.93 2.23
CA PRO A 7 -26.78 23.78 3.26
C PRO A 7 -26.43 23.34 4.69
N ILE A 8 -26.34 22.02 4.90
CA ILE A 8 -25.86 21.40 6.16
C ILE A 8 -24.73 20.48 5.82
N CYS A 9 -23.52 20.81 6.28
CA CYS A 9 -22.34 19.97 6.06
C CYS A 9 -21.38 20.03 7.24
N CYS A 10 -20.44 19.11 7.30
CA CYS A 10 -19.44 19.01 8.34
C CYS A 10 -18.03 19.04 7.77
N GLY A 11 -17.17 19.90 8.31
CA GLY A 11 -15.73 19.85 8.11
C GLY A 11 -15.06 19.13 9.28
N MET A 12 -14.09 18.24 8.99
CA MET A 12 -13.37 17.49 10.00
C MET A 12 -11.86 17.71 9.86
N ASP A 13 -11.25 18.17 10.95
CA ASP A 13 -9.80 18.21 11.14
C ASP A 13 -9.36 16.95 11.89
N VAL A 14 -8.55 16.12 11.23
CA VAL A 14 -8.23 14.76 11.66
C VAL A 14 -6.84 14.68 12.26
N HIS A 15 -6.76 14.20 13.51
CA HIS A 15 -5.51 13.91 14.21
C HIS A 15 -5.41 12.43 14.61
N LYS A 16 -4.22 12.02 15.07
CA LYS A 16 -3.97 10.64 15.53
C LYS A 16 -4.92 10.20 16.66
N SER A 17 -5.16 11.06 17.65
CA SER A 17 -5.88 10.70 18.89
C SER A 17 -7.26 11.33 19.01
N PHE A 18 -7.61 12.26 18.12
CA PHE A 18 -8.90 12.91 18.12
C PHE A 18 -9.26 13.47 16.74
N VAL A 19 -10.51 13.82 16.56
CA VAL A 19 -11.04 14.57 15.42
C VAL A 19 -11.84 15.75 15.94
N VAL A 20 -11.68 16.90 15.31
CA VAL A 20 -12.56 18.07 15.54
C VAL A 20 -13.52 18.17 14.37
N ALA A 21 -14.81 18.04 14.66
CA ALA A 21 -15.89 18.16 13.70
C ALA A 21 -16.59 19.51 13.86
N CYS A 22 -16.86 20.19 12.76
CA CYS A 22 -17.61 21.45 12.74
C CYS A 22 -18.74 21.35 11.72
N ILE A 23 -19.98 21.32 12.20
CA ILE A 23 -21.18 21.40 11.36
C ILE A 23 -21.43 22.87 11.02
N ALA A 24 -21.55 23.17 9.74
CA ALA A 24 -22.05 24.42 9.20
C ALA A 24 -23.50 24.21 8.74
N SER A 25 -24.44 25.00 9.31
CA SER A 25 -25.84 24.97 8.90
C SER A 25 -26.23 26.35 8.39
N THR A 26 -26.62 26.43 7.12
CA THR A 26 -26.99 27.68 6.45
C THR A 26 -28.50 27.71 6.23
N ASN A 27 -29.15 28.77 6.68
CA ASN A 27 -30.59 28.97 6.49
C ASN A 27 -30.92 29.54 5.09
N GLU A 28 -32.22 29.69 4.79
CA GLU A 28 -32.72 30.25 3.53
C GLU A 28 -32.27 31.69 3.26
N GLN A 29 -31.98 32.45 4.34
CA GLN A 29 -31.47 33.82 4.25
C GLN A 29 -29.93 33.85 4.00
N GLY A 30 -29.27 32.71 3.89
CA GLY A 30 -27.83 32.62 3.66
C GLY A 30 -26.98 32.81 4.91
N VAL A 31 -27.59 32.86 6.11
CA VAL A 31 -26.86 32.97 7.38
C VAL A 31 -26.39 31.59 7.84
N THR A 32 -25.10 31.45 8.07
CA THR A 32 -24.48 30.18 8.50
C THR A 32 -24.21 30.17 10.00
N SER A 33 -24.73 29.17 10.70
CA SER A 33 -24.42 28.87 12.10
C SER A 33 -23.43 27.69 12.16
N TYR A 34 -22.64 27.63 13.24
CA TYR A 34 -21.58 26.61 13.40
C TYR A 34 -21.71 25.92 14.76
N LYS A 35 -21.65 24.58 14.74
CA LYS A 35 -21.51 23.74 15.93
C LYS A 35 -20.24 22.93 15.84
N SER A 36 -19.31 23.09 16.78
CA SER A 36 -18.07 22.33 16.81
C SER A 36 -18.04 21.39 18.00
N LYS A 37 -17.55 20.17 17.77
CA LYS A 37 -17.35 19.17 18.84
C LYS A 37 -16.08 18.38 18.57
N ARG A 38 -15.36 18.01 19.65
CA ARG A 38 -14.19 17.17 19.59
C ARG A 38 -14.56 15.77 20.05
N PHE A 39 -14.07 14.76 19.33
CA PHE A 39 -14.22 13.36 19.63
C PHE A 39 -12.85 12.69 19.67
N SER A 40 -12.65 11.71 20.52
CA SER A 40 -11.46 10.85 20.44
C SER A 40 -11.57 9.91 19.26
N THR A 41 -10.44 9.35 18.81
CA THR A 41 -10.42 8.34 17.72
C THR A 41 -10.73 6.93 18.20
N PHE A 42 -11.13 6.73 19.45
CA PHE A 42 -11.66 5.45 19.91
C PHE A 42 -13.02 5.17 19.28
N THR A 43 -13.26 3.90 18.92
CA THR A 43 -14.46 3.46 18.18
C THR A 43 -15.78 3.93 18.81
N GLY A 44 -15.89 3.84 20.14
CA GLY A 44 -17.10 4.29 20.85
C GLY A 44 -17.39 5.80 20.65
N ASP A 45 -16.33 6.63 20.62
CA ASP A 45 -16.44 8.07 20.44
C ASP A 45 -16.73 8.43 18.98
N LEU A 46 -16.14 7.69 18.03
CA LEU A 46 -16.46 7.85 16.61
C LEU A 46 -17.91 7.47 16.29
N ARG A 47 -18.45 6.44 16.95
CA ARG A 47 -19.89 6.10 16.86
C ARG A 47 -20.76 7.23 17.45
N ARG A 48 -20.34 7.85 18.57
CA ARG A 48 -21.02 9.06 19.10
C ARG A 48 -20.94 10.23 18.13
N CYS A 49 -19.85 10.36 17.38
CA CYS A 49 -19.73 11.33 16.31
C CYS A 49 -20.78 11.09 15.21
N ALA A 50 -20.93 9.84 14.76
CA ALA A 50 -21.94 9.47 13.75
C ALA A 50 -23.37 9.81 14.24
N VAL A 51 -23.69 9.46 15.48
CA VAL A 51 -24.99 9.82 16.10
C VAL A 51 -25.16 11.34 16.13
N TRP A 52 -24.17 12.10 16.57
CA TRP A 52 -24.23 13.56 16.65
C TRP A 52 -24.43 14.21 15.27
N LEU A 53 -23.80 13.67 14.21
CA LEU A 53 -24.05 14.12 12.84
C LEU A 53 -25.51 13.87 12.43
N SER A 54 -26.03 12.67 12.71
CA SER A 54 -27.40 12.28 12.40
C SER A 54 -28.43 13.16 13.15
N GLU A 55 -28.23 13.41 14.44
CA GLU A 55 -29.07 14.30 15.27
C GLU A 55 -29.13 15.74 14.74
N ASN A 56 -28.11 16.18 14.01
CA ASN A 56 -28.05 17.49 13.36
C ASN A 56 -28.40 17.45 11.86
N ASN A 57 -28.97 16.35 11.34
CA ASN A 57 -29.31 16.15 9.94
C ASN A 57 -28.13 16.37 8.97
N CYS A 58 -26.90 16.14 9.44
CA CYS A 58 -25.68 16.35 8.67
C CYS A 58 -25.21 15.05 8.04
N LYS A 59 -25.46 14.89 6.74
CA LYS A 59 -25.02 13.72 5.96
C LYS A 59 -23.74 13.97 5.16
N ASP A 60 -23.47 15.22 4.79
CA ASP A 60 -22.36 15.58 3.94
C ASP A 60 -21.15 15.99 4.80
N VAL A 61 -20.06 15.24 4.67
CA VAL A 61 -18.87 15.37 5.51
C VAL A 61 -17.63 15.53 4.64
N CYS A 62 -16.83 16.54 4.90
CA CYS A 62 -15.51 16.70 4.31
C CYS A 62 -14.45 16.52 5.38
N MET A 63 -13.47 15.63 5.13
CA MET A 63 -12.33 15.42 6.03
C MET A 63 -11.00 15.52 5.32
N GLU A 64 -9.97 15.99 6.02
CA GLU A 64 -8.62 16.04 5.50
C GLU A 64 -7.95 14.65 5.56
N SER A 65 -7.23 14.27 4.47
CA SER A 65 -6.53 12.99 4.36
C SER A 65 -5.18 12.98 5.09
N THR A 66 -5.16 13.29 6.39
CA THR A 66 -3.94 13.30 7.20
C THR A 66 -3.44 11.87 7.47
N GLY A 67 -2.36 11.46 6.79
CA GLY A 67 -1.73 10.15 6.94
C GLY A 67 -2.71 8.98 6.80
N LYS A 68 -2.77 8.10 7.80
CA LYS A 68 -3.73 6.97 7.87
C LYS A 68 -4.87 7.21 8.86
N TYR A 69 -4.85 8.34 9.57
CA TYR A 69 -5.76 8.58 10.71
C TYR A 69 -7.21 8.79 10.29
N TRP A 70 -7.45 9.20 9.04
CA TRP A 70 -8.77 9.34 8.46
C TRP A 70 -9.50 8.00 8.25
N ILE A 71 -8.75 6.89 8.03
CA ILE A 71 -9.33 5.59 7.64
C ILE A 71 -10.33 5.04 8.68
N PRO A 72 -10.01 4.97 9.99
CA PRO A 72 -10.98 4.51 10.99
C PRO A 72 -12.22 5.38 11.08
N ILE A 73 -12.08 6.70 10.92
CA ILE A 73 -13.19 7.65 10.95
C ILE A 73 -14.08 7.43 9.72
N TYR A 74 -13.47 7.34 8.54
CA TYR A 74 -14.16 7.08 7.28
C TYR A 74 -14.98 5.79 7.36
N ASN A 75 -14.38 4.69 7.80
CA ASN A 75 -15.04 3.38 7.87
C ASN A 75 -16.26 3.37 8.82
N ILE A 76 -16.26 4.21 9.87
CA ILE A 76 -17.40 4.32 10.80
C ILE A 76 -18.49 5.23 10.25
N LEU A 77 -18.14 6.29 9.54
CA LEU A 77 -19.09 7.27 9.04
C LEU A 77 -19.67 6.90 7.65
N GLU A 78 -18.93 6.15 6.82
CA GLU A 78 -19.32 5.78 5.44
C GLU A 78 -20.74 5.16 5.33
N PRO A 79 -21.23 4.33 6.28
CA PRO A 79 -22.57 3.77 6.18
C PRO A 79 -23.71 4.80 6.31
N THR A 80 -23.46 5.98 6.86
CA THR A 80 -24.48 6.99 7.20
C THR A 80 -24.23 8.36 6.62
N CYS A 81 -23.03 8.60 6.08
CA CYS A 81 -22.60 9.91 5.57
C CYS A 81 -22.04 9.82 4.16
N ASN A 82 -22.25 10.87 3.38
CA ASN A 82 -21.54 11.13 2.13
C ASN A 82 -20.20 11.80 2.46
N ILE A 83 -19.10 11.09 2.29
CA ILE A 83 -17.81 11.57 2.76
C ILE A 83 -16.94 11.99 1.58
N VAL A 84 -16.48 13.24 1.59
CA VAL A 84 -15.46 13.75 0.70
C VAL A 84 -14.13 13.79 1.43
N LEU A 85 -13.17 13.01 0.96
CA LEU A 85 -11.81 13.02 1.48
C LEU A 85 -10.98 14.03 0.68
N ALA A 86 -10.58 15.11 1.33
CA ALA A 86 -9.84 16.21 0.74
C ALA A 86 -8.32 16.03 0.92
N HIS A 87 -7.56 16.30 -0.14
CA HIS A 87 -6.12 16.36 -0.01
C HIS A 87 -5.70 17.62 0.77
N PRO A 88 -4.76 17.53 1.74
CA PRO A 88 -4.35 18.66 2.58
C PRO A 88 -3.95 19.93 1.83
N LYS A 89 -3.39 19.79 0.63
CA LYS A 89 -3.00 20.92 -0.22
C LYS A 89 -4.18 21.82 -0.61
N TYR A 90 -5.38 21.23 -0.77
CA TYR A 90 -6.58 21.97 -1.22
C TYR A 90 -7.40 22.56 -0.08
N VAL A 91 -7.22 22.07 1.16
CA VAL A 91 -7.95 22.55 2.33
C VAL A 91 -7.12 23.45 3.25
N LYS A 92 -5.86 23.72 2.90
CA LYS A 92 -4.93 24.51 3.72
C LYS A 92 -5.40 25.97 3.83
N ALA A 93 -5.65 26.44 5.06
CA ALA A 93 -6.04 27.83 5.35
C ALA A 93 -4.92 28.81 4.96
N ILE A 94 -5.30 29.97 4.41
CA ILE A 94 -4.38 30.88 3.70
C ILE A 94 -3.50 31.71 4.63
N ARG A 95 -3.91 32.08 5.83
CA ARG A 95 -3.09 32.76 6.87
C ARG A 95 -3.88 32.92 8.17
N GLY A 96 -3.20 32.91 9.32
CA GLY A 96 -3.76 33.25 10.62
C GLY A 96 -3.30 32.32 11.74
N LYS A 97 -3.68 32.64 12.99
CA LYS A 97 -3.40 31.81 14.16
C LYS A 97 -4.24 30.53 14.07
N LYS A 98 -3.58 29.42 13.76
CA LYS A 98 -4.21 28.10 13.59
C LYS A 98 -4.74 27.55 14.91
N THR A 99 -5.92 26.98 14.88
CA THR A 99 -6.47 26.11 15.93
C THR A 99 -7.36 25.07 15.26
N ASP A 100 -7.38 23.85 15.80
CA ASP A 100 -8.15 22.73 15.24
C ASP A 100 -9.63 23.06 14.98
N LYS A 101 -10.24 23.88 15.84
CA LYS A 101 -11.61 24.40 15.65
C LYS A 101 -11.74 25.31 14.44
N LYS A 102 -10.74 26.17 14.19
CA LYS A 102 -10.73 27.06 13.03
C LYS A 102 -10.49 26.27 11.75
N ASP A 103 -9.62 25.26 11.81
CA ASP A 103 -9.32 24.42 10.66
C ASP A 103 -10.53 23.56 10.28
N ALA A 104 -11.21 22.89 11.23
CA ALA A 104 -12.47 22.19 10.97
C ALA A 104 -13.59 23.10 10.43
N LYS A 105 -13.72 24.34 11.00
CA LYS A 105 -14.66 25.34 10.50
C LYS A 105 -14.33 25.77 9.07
N TRP A 106 -13.07 26.03 8.77
CA TRP A 106 -12.61 26.39 7.44
C TRP A 106 -12.91 25.29 6.40
N ILE A 107 -12.66 24.02 6.75
CA ILE A 107 -13.01 22.88 5.88
C ILE A 107 -14.53 22.87 5.60
N ALA A 108 -15.38 23.08 6.61
CA ALA A 108 -16.82 23.18 6.42
C ALA A 108 -17.21 24.36 5.51
N ASP A 109 -16.53 25.51 5.67
CA ASP A 109 -16.80 26.72 4.91
C ASP A 109 -16.49 26.58 3.42
N ILE A 110 -15.37 25.97 3.05
CA ILE A 110 -15.04 25.72 1.64
C ILE A 110 -15.88 24.58 1.05
N PHE A 111 -16.21 23.57 1.86
CA PHE A 111 -17.00 22.43 1.44
C PHE A 111 -18.45 22.80 1.13
N LYS A 112 -19.09 23.66 1.94
CA LYS A 112 -20.49 24.11 1.69
C LYS A 112 -20.70 24.76 0.33
N HIS A 113 -19.62 25.29 -0.28
CA HIS A 113 -19.61 25.91 -1.60
C HIS A 113 -19.10 24.98 -2.71
N ASP A 114 -18.85 23.70 -2.41
CA ASP A 114 -18.28 22.70 -3.34
C ASP A 114 -16.92 23.14 -3.92
N LEU A 115 -16.10 23.79 -3.12
CA LEU A 115 -14.76 24.24 -3.51
C LEU A 115 -13.66 23.20 -3.21
N VAL A 116 -14.06 22.01 -2.76
CA VAL A 116 -13.13 20.93 -2.39
C VAL A 116 -13.23 19.80 -3.38
N SER A 117 -12.14 19.54 -4.11
CA SER A 117 -12.04 18.34 -4.93
C SER A 117 -11.76 17.13 -4.06
N GLY A 118 -12.66 16.15 -4.07
CA GLY A 118 -12.51 14.89 -3.35
C GLY A 118 -11.53 13.93 -4.02
N SER A 119 -10.82 13.16 -3.19
CA SER A 119 -10.04 12.02 -3.67
C SER A 119 -10.97 10.83 -3.91
N PHE A 120 -10.72 10.07 -4.98
CA PHE A 120 -11.42 8.82 -5.22
C PHE A 120 -11.07 7.79 -4.14
N ILE A 121 -12.09 7.31 -3.44
CA ILE A 121 -11.99 6.26 -2.43
C ILE A 121 -12.86 5.08 -2.88
N PRO A 122 -12.28 3.94 -3.23
CA PRO A 122 -13.06 2.79 -3.63
C PRO A 122 -13.84 2.17 -2.46
N PRO A 123 -14.84 1.33 -2.73
CA PRO A 123 -15.60 0.60 -1.71
C PRO A 123 -14.71 -0.15 -0.71
N ALA A 124 -15.25 -0.43 0.48
CA ALA A 124 -14.51 -1.00 1.60
C ALA A 124 -13.79 -2.32 1.26
N ASP A 125 -14.42 -3.18 0.49
CA ASP A 125 -13.89 -4.46 0.05
C ASP A 125 -12.73 -4.32 -0.96
N ILE A 126 -12.80 -3.36 -1.86
CA ILE A 126 -11.69 -3.00 -2.75
C ILE A 126 -10.53 -2.40 -1.93
N ARG A 127 -10.82 -1.59 -0.90
CA ARG A 127 -9.77 -1.06 0.00
C ARG A 127 -9.05 -2.17 0.78
N GLN A 128 -9.78 -3.20 1.22
CA GLN A 128 -9.19 -4.39 1.86
C GLN A 128 -8.28 -5.13 0.89
N LEU A 129 -8.74 -5.38 -0.34
CA LEU A 129 -7.93 -6.03 -1.38
C LEU A 129 -6.68 -5.21 -1.71
N ARG A 130 -6.81 -3.87 -1.79
CA ARG A 130 -5.69 -2.95 -2.01
C ARG A 130 -4.63 -3.05 -0.89
N ASP A 131 -5.06 -3.14 0.37
CA ASP A 131 -4.13 -3.26 1.49
C ASP A 131 -3.33 -4.57 1.42
N LEU A 132 -3.99 -5.69 1.11
CA LEU A 132 -3.35 -6.99 0.93
C LEU A 132 -2.35 -6.98 -0.25
N ILE A 133 -2.72 -6.44 -1.40
CA ILE A 133 -1.84 -6.34 -2.58
C ILE A 133 -0.62 -5.45 -2.28
N ARG A 134 -0.81 -4.32 -1.61
CA ARG A 134 0.29 -3.43 -1.22
C ARG A 134 1.22 -4.11 -0.21
N TYR A 135 0.70 -4.96 0.66
CA TYR A 135 1.53 -5.74 1.58
C TYR A 135 2.32 -6.83 0.82
N ARG A 136 1.72 -7.48 -0.18
CA ARG A 136 2.41 -8.42 -1.06
C ARG A 136 3.63 -7.76 -1.75
N TRP A 137 3.48 -6.54 -2.24
CA TRP A 137 4.61 -5.79 -2.82
C TRP A 137 5.71 -5.52 -1.80
N LYS A 138 5.36 -5.22 -0.55
CA LYS A 138 6.36 -5.05 0.53
C LYS A 138 7.11 -6.34 0.82
N LEU A 139 6.43 -7.48 0.87
CA LEU A 139 7.11 -8.78 1.05
C LEU A 139 8.07 -9.06 -0.10
N THR A 140 7.69 -8.77 -1.33
CA THR A 140 8.59 -8.89 -2.50
C THR A 140 9.83 -7.99 -2.36
N ASN A 141 9.65 -6.75 -1.90
CA ASN A 141 10.77 -5.83 -1.68
C ASN A 141 11.69 -6.30 -0.54
N PHE A 142 11.14 -6.88 0.53
CA PHE A 142 11.94 -7.47 1.61
C PHE A 142 12.76 -8.66 1.09
N THR A 143 12.16 -9.55 0.31
CA THR A 143 12.89 -10.67 -0.34
C THR A 143 14.01 -10.16 -1.23
N THR A 144 13.78 -9.12 -2.03
CA THR A 144 14.82 -8.48 -2.85
C THR A 144 15.95 -7.91 -1.98
N GLY A 145 15.60 -7.27 -0.86
CA GLY A 145 16.58 -6.78 0.10
C GLY A 145 17.46 -7.89 0.69
N GLU A 146 16.86 -9.05 1.04
CA GLU A 146 17.61 -10.20 1.53
C GLU A 146 18.47 -10.85 0.44
N LYS A 147 17.98 -10.93 -0.80
CA LYS A 147 18.79 -11.37 -1.94
C LYS A 147 20.05 -10.53 -2.10
N ASN A 148 19.93 -9.21 -2.03
CA ASN A 148 21.09 -8.32 -2.12
C ASN A 148 22.06 -8.52 -0.93
N ARG A 149 21.56 -8.78 0.28
CA ARG A 149 22.41 -9.08 1.45
C ARG A 149 23.13 -10.43 1.28
N ALA A 150 22.47 -11.46 0.76
CA ALA A 150 23.07 -12.73 0.47
C ALA A 150 24.18 -12.60 -0.59
N GLN A 151 23.91 -11.86 -1.68
CA GLN A 151 24.89 -11.56 -2.69
C GLN A 151 26.11 -10.83 -2.11
N ASN A 152 25.89 -9.84 -1.22
CA ASN A 152 26.99 -9.15 -0.55
C ASN A 152 27.84 -10.09 0.32
N CYS A 153 27.24 -11.08 1.00
CA CYS A 153 28.01 -12.09 1.75
C CYS A 153 28.92 -12.92 0.84
N LEU A 154 28.43 -13.30 -0.34
CA LEU A 154 29.22 -14.01 -1.34
C LEU A 154 30.33 -13.12 -1.90
N THR A 155 30.02 -11.88 -2.26
CA THR A 155 30.99 -10.92 -2.84
C THR A 155 32.14 -10.60 -1.88
N VAL A 156 31.85 -10.33 -0.59
CA VAL A 156 32.91 -10.04 0.39
C VAL A 156 33.78 -11.24 0.74
N SER A 157 33.29 -12.46 0.46
CA SER A 157 34.02 -13.72 0.57
C SER A 157 34.69 -14.14 -0.74
N ASN A 158 34.69 -13.25 -1.74
CA ASN A 158 35.24 -13.44 -3.09
C ASN A 158 34.61 -14.60 -3.88
N PHE A 159 33.35 -14.97 -3.59
CA PHE A 159 32.55 -15.86 -4.45
C PHE A 159 31.84 -15.03 -5.53
N LYS A 160 32.21 -15.24 -6.80
CA LYS A 160 31.71 -14.46 -7.94
C LYS A 160 30.65 -15.19 -8.74
N LEU A 161 29.60 -15.68 -8.05
CA LEU A 161 28.55 -16.48 -8.70
C LEU A 161 27.74 -15.65 -9.71
N ASP A 162 27.64 -14.34 -9.54
CA ASP A 162 26.97 -13.40 -10.45
C ASP A 162 27.72 -13.18 -11.78
N ASP A 163 29.03 -13.49 -11.84
CA ASP A 163 29.79 -13.43 -13.09
C ASP A 163 29.49 -14.64 -14.01
N VAL A 164 29.02 -15.78 -13.45
CA VAL A 164 28.81 -17.02 -14.16
C VAL A 164 27.37 -17.51 -14.22
N PHE A 165 26.52 -17.04 -13.32
CA PHE A 165 25.08 -17.36 -13.29
C PHE A 165 24.24 -16.12 -13.50
N SER A 166 23.28 -16.19 -14.42
CA SER A 166 22.29 -15.11 -14.62
C SER A 166 21.34 -14.95 -13.44
N ASP A 167 21.17 -15.99 -12.61
CA ASP A 167 20.40 -15.95 -11.37
C ASP A 167 21.20 -16.69 -10.28
N VAL A 168 21.73 -15.93 -9.35
CA VAL A 168 22.51 -16.44 -8.19
C VAL A 168 21.63 -17.21 -7.20
N PHE A 169 20.31 -17.08 -7.28
CA PHE A 169 19.33 -17.82 -6.49
C PHE A 169 18.69 -18.97 -7.29
N GLY A 170 19.11 -19.18 -8.53
CA GLY A 170 18.70 -20.29 -9.35
C GLY A 170 19.26 -21.63 -8.84
N LYS A 171 18.72 -22.75 -9.35
CA LYS A 171 18.97 -24.09 -8.83
C LYS A 171 20.46 -24.44 -8.69
N ALA A 172 21.28 -24.16 -9.71
CA ALA A 172 22.72 -24.50 -9.70
C ALA A 172 23.48 -23.62 -8.69
N ALA A 173 23.33 -22.30 -8.73
CA ALA A 173 24.03 -21.40 -7.83
C ALA A 173 23.57 -21.57 -6.37
N SER A 174 22.29 -21.86 -6.11
CA SER A 174 21.79 -22.21 -4.78
C SER A 174 22.39 -23.49 -4.23
N ALA A 175 22.57 -24.53 -5.08
CA ALA A 175 23.22 -25.79 -4.68
C ALA A 175 24.69 -25.55 -4.33
N ILE A 176 25.41 -24.76 -5.12
CA ILE A 176 26.81 -24.36 -4.83
C ILE A 176 26.86 -23.56 -3.49
N THR A 177 25.96 -22.58 -3.29
CA THR A 177 25.89 -21.81 -2.04
C THR A 177 25.62 -22.73 -0.85
N THR A 178 24.76 -23.73 -1.00
CA THR A 178 24.51 -24.73 0.05
C THR A 178 25.78 -25.52 0.37
N ARG A 179 26.52 -25.97 -0.64
CA ARG A 179 27.80 -26.69 -0.45
C ARG A 179 28.85 -25.82 0.28
N ILE A 180 28.95 -24.54 -0.10
CA ILE A 180 29.83 -23.57 0.61
C ILE A 180 29.42 -23.47 2.09
N LEU A 181 28.11 -23.39 2.40
CA LEU A 181 27.65 -23.25 3.77
C LEU A 181 27.78 -24.55 4.59
N GLU A 182 27.77 -25.72 3.99
CA GLU A 182 28.02 -27.00 4.68
C GLU A 182 29.46 -27.07 5.21
N ASN A 183 30.45 -26.64 4.42
CA ASN A 183 31.85 -26.64 4.75
C ASN A 183 32.56 -25.35 4.30
N PRO A 184 32.41 -24.24 5.02
CA PRO A 184 32.91 -22.91 4.56
C PRO A 184 34.44 -22.85 4.39
N ALA A 185 35.18 -23.69 5.09
CA ALA A 185 36.66 -23.78 5.01
C ALA A 185 37.17 -24.73 3.91
N GLU A 186 36.27 -25.51 3.28
CA GLU A 186 36.65 -26.48 2.26
C GLU A 186 36.55 -25.87 0.87
N LYS A 187 37.64 -25.97 0.08
CA LYS A 187 37.65 -25.55 -1.32
C LYS A 187 36.83 -26.51 -2.19
N ILE A 188 35.98 -25.97 -3.04
CA ILE A 188 35.25 -26.74 -4.06
C ILE A 188 36.21 -27.03 -5.22
N THR A 189 36.54 -28.29 -5.41
CA THR A 189 37.45 -28.75 -6.48
C THR A 189 36.74 -29.39 -7.67
N ASP A 190 35.46 -29.74 -7.51
CA ASP A 190 34.62 -30.29 -8.58
C ASP A 190 33.23 -29.61 -8.57
N VAL A 191 32.87 -29.12 -9.73
CA VAL A 191 31.57 -28.43 -9.96
C VAL A 191 30.69 -29.16 -10.97
N SER A 192 31.12 -30.35 -11.45
CA SER A 192 30.43 -31.12 -12.50
C SER A 192 28.99 -31.49 -12.09
N GLY A 193 28.77 -31.81 -10.80
CA GLY A 193 27.48 -32.17 -10.22
C GLY A 193 26.47 -31.00 -10.13
N PHE A 194 26.90 -29.73 -10.27
CA PHE A 194 26.03 -28.58 -10.20
C PHE A 194 25.51 -28.10 -11.56
N ARG A 195 25.94 -28.72 -12.65
CA ARG A 195 25.53 -28.31 -14.00
C ARG A 195 24.04 -28.54 -14.23
N THR A 196 23.41 -27.57 -14.83
CA THR A 196 22.02 -27.65 -15.29
C THR A 196 21.93 -27.47 -16.79
N LYS A 197 20.89 -28.06 -17.42
CA LYS A 197 20.65 -27.93 -18.86
C LYS A 197 20.53 -26.45 -19.25
N GLY A 198 21.33 -26.02 -20.23
CA GLY A 198 21.31 -24.62 -20.71
C GLY A 198 22.29 -23.67 -19.99
N MET A 199 23.08 -24.19 -19.04
CA MET A 199 24.14 -23.42 -18.41
C MET A 199 25.24 -23.10 -19.44
N LYS A 200 25.56 -21.80 -19.61
CA LYS A 200 26.55 -21.33 -20.61
C LYS A 200 27.98 -21.37 -20.08
N ALA A 201 28.19 -21.17 -18.76
CA ALA A 201 29.49 -21.13 -18.14
C ALA A 201 30.20 -22.52 -18.22
N THR A 202 31.50 -22.53 -18.45
CA THR A 202 32.33 -23.75 -18.40
C THR A 202 32.61 -24.15 -16.95
N ASN A 203 33.07 -25.41 -16.75
CA ASN A 203 33.48 -25.87 -15.41
C ASN A 203 34.64 -25.03 -14.86
N GLU A 204 35.59 -24.64 -15.69
CA GLU A 204 36.73 -23.79 -15.31
C GLU A 204 36.29 -22.43 -14.85
N GLN A 205 35.29 -21.84 -15.55
CA GLN A 205 34.71 -20.53 -15.14
C GLN A 205 33.98 -20.63 -13.79
N VAL A 206 33.24 -21.73 -13.58
CA VAL A 206 32.53 -21.94 -12.31
C VAL A 206 33.52 -22.21 -11.18
N LEU A 207 34.57 -23.02 -11.42
CA LEU A 207 35.63 -23.25 -10.43
C LEU A 207 36.34 -21.97 -10.05
N ALA A 208 36.67 -21.10 -11.01
CA ALA A 208 37.23 -19.78 -10.71
C ALA A 208 36.29 -18.87 -9.90
N ALA A 209 34.95 -18.95 -10.16
CA ALA A 209 33.96 -18.16 -9.44
C ALA A 209 33.72 -18.64 -8.00
N VAL A 210 34.02 -19.91 -7.69
CA VAL A 210 33.90 -20.51 -6.35
C VAL A 210 35.19 -20.57 -5.56
N ASP A 211 36.32 -20.05 -6.08
CA ASP A 211 37.61 -20.02 -5.40
C ASP A 211 37.65 -18.79 -4.42
N GLY A 212 36.69 -18.76 -3.52
CA GLY A 212 36.59 -17.77 -2.45
C GLY A 212 36.86 -18.38 -1.08
N GLU A 213 36.91 -17.54 -0.07
CA GLU A 213 37.05 -17.93 1.34
C GLU A 213 35.96 -17.26 2.19
N MET A 214 35.20 -18.07 2.91
CA MET A 214 34.12 -17.56 3.76
C MET A 214 34.45 -17.82 5.23
N CYS A 215 34.59 -16.76 6.02
CA CYS A 215 34.76 -16.92 7.47
C CYS A 215 33.46 -17.41 8.12
N ALA A 216 33.58 -17.97 9.32
CA ALA A 216 32.46 -18.59 10.03
C ALA A 216 31.30 -17.59 10.26
N GLU A 217 31.59 -16.32 10.57
CA GLU A 217 30.63 -15.27 10.82
C GLU A 217 29.83 -14.91 9.56
N GLN A 218 30.49 -14.88 8.38
CA GLN A 218 29.79 -14.63 7.10
C GLN A 218 28.94 -15.83 6.69
N ALA A 219 29.41 -17.05 6.94
CA ALA A 219 28.64 -18.26 6.68
C ALA A 219 27.37 -18.29 7.55
N GLU A 220 27.49 -17.99 8.84
CA GLU A 220 26.35 -17.95 9.76
C GLU A 220 25.36 -16.83 9.38
N LYS A 221 25.87 -15.64 9.06
CA LYS A 221 25.04 -14.54 8.56
C LYS A 221 24.29 -14.94 7.29
N LEU A 222 24.92 -15.62 6.35
CA LEU A 222 24.28 -16.07 5.12
C LEU A 222 23.20 -17.16 5.39
N ARG A 223 23.40 -18.06 6.38
CA ARG A 223 22.37 -19.01 6.84
C ARG A 223 21.15 -18.29 7.40
N ILE A 224 21.36 -17.28 8.25
CA ILE A 224 20.27 -16.46 8.81
C ILE A 224 19.50 -15.75 7.70
N ILE A 225 20.18 -15.15 6.73
CA ILE A 225 19.55 -14.48 5.58
C ILE A 225 18.70 -15.46 4.77
N ARG A 226 19.20 -16.66 4.49
CA ARG A 226 18.45 -17.69 3.73
C ARG A 226 17.21 -18.13 4.51
N SER A 227 17.34 -18.41 5.81
CA SER A 227 16.19 -18.74 6.66
C SER A 227 15.13 -17.63 6.67
N HIS A 228 15.55 -16.38 6.69
CA HIS A 228 14.62 -15.24 6.58
C HIS A 228 13.95 -15.18 5.20
N MET A 229 14.69 -15.46 4.10
CA MET A 229 14.11 -15.53 2.76
C MET A 229 13.03 -16.62 2.67
N ASP A 230 13.28 -17.81 3.23
CA ASP A 230 12.32 -18.90 3.26
C ASP A 230 11.05 -18.53 4.05
N SER A 231 11.22 -17.84 5.18
CA SER A 231 10.11 -17.30 5.97
C SER A 231 9.29 -16.25 5.21
N LEU A 232 9.94 -15.36 4.47
CA LEU A 232 9.27 -14.36 3.63
C LEU A 232 8.48 -15.00 2.48
N GLU A 233 9.02 -16.07 1.87
CA GLU A 233 8.31 -16.78 0.80
C GLU A 233 7.07 -17.50 1.34
N LEU A 234 7.15 -18.14 2.52
CA LEU A 234 5.99 -18.73 3.19
C LEU A 234 4.93 -17.68 3.53
N CYS A 235 5.34 -16.54 4.10
CA CYS A 235 4.43 -15.43 4.40
C CYS A 235 3.75 -14.91 3.13
N LYS A 236 4.50 -14.79 2.03
CA LYS A 236 3.98 -14.35 0.75
C LYS A 236 2.98 -15.35 0.17
N ALA A 237 3.27 -16.65 0.21
CA ALA A 237 2.37 -17.69 -0.26
C ALA A 237 1.04 -17.70 0.50
N ASN A 238 1.08 -17.57 1.83
CA ASN A 238 -0.12 -17.46 2.67
C ASN A 238 -0.94 -16.19 2.33
N LEU A 239 -0.27 -15.07 2.13
CA LEU A 239 -0.92 -13.81 1.73
C LEU A 239 -1.53 -13.91 0.33
N GLU A 240 -0.86 -14.56 -0.62
CA GLU A 240 -1.35 -14.78 -1.98
C GLU A 240 -2.62 -15.64 -1.99
N SER A 241 -2.68 -16.68 -1.16
CA SER A 241 -3.91 -17.46 -0.98
C SER A 241 -5.07 -16.60 -0.47
N LEU A 242 -4.83 -15.76 0.54
CA LEU A 242 -5.84 -14.84 1.08
C LEU A 242 -6.30 -13.82 0.02
N ILE A 243 -5.37 -13.28 -0.77
CA ILE A 243 -5.69 -12.34 -1.87
C ILE A 243 -6.59 -13.00 -2.90
N LEU A 244 -6.28 -14.23 -3.33
CA LEU A 244 -7.07 -14.96 -4.32
C LEU A 244 -8.49 -15.20 -3.82
N THR A 245 -8.66 -15.70 -2.60
CA THR A 245 -9.98 -15.89 -1.98
C THR A 245 -10.77 -14.58 -1.86
N THR A 246 -10.10 -13.50 -1.44
CA THR A 246 -10.75 -12.18 -1.32
C THR A 246 -11.17 -11.62 -2.69
N ALA A 247 -10.44 -11.94 -3.75
CA ALA A 247 -10.68 -11.47 -5.11
C ALA A 247 -11.71 -12.31 -5.89
N GLU A 248 -12.13 -13.48 -5.39
CA GLU A 248 -13.07 -14.40 -6.08
C GLU A 248 -14.36 -13.72 -6.56
N LYS A 249 -14.92 -12.82 -5.77
CA LYS A 249 -16.13 -12.07 -6.12
C LYS A 249 -15.98 -11.16 -7.34
N TYR A 250 -14.74 -10.88 -7.77
CA TYR A 250 -14.42 -10.06 -8.93
C TYR A 250 -13.91 -10.87 -10.13
N LEU A 251 -14.07 -12.19 -10.13
CA LEU A 251 -13.62 -13.06 -11.21
C LEU A 251 -14.06 -12.60 -12.61
N PRO A 252 -15.31 -12.15 -12.86
CA PRO A 252 -15.70 -11.66 -14.17
C PRO A 252 -14.83 -10.48 -14.65
N GLN A 253 -14.59 -9.50 -13.78
CA GLN A 253 -13.79 -8.32 -14.08
C GLN A 253 -12.30 -8.67 -14.22
N LEU A 254 -11.80 -9.56 -13.37
CA LEU A 254 -10.43 -10.06 -13.46
C LEU A 254 -10.18 -10.77 -14.79
N ASN A 255 -11.09 -11.65 -15.21
CA ASN A 255 -11.01 -12.35 -16.50
C ASN A 255 -10.99 -11.34 -17.66
N LEU A 256 -11.80 -10.28 -17.59
CA LEU A 256 -11.79 -9.23 -18.59
C LEU A 256 -10.43 -8.50 -18.65
N VAL A 257 -9.85 -8.14 -17.51
CA VAL A 257 -8.53 -7.48 -17.45
C VAL A 257 -7.42 -8.41 -17.96
N MET A 258 -7.50 -9.70 -17.67
CA MET A 258 -6.54 -10.71 -18.13
C MET A 258 -6.61 -11.02 -19.64
N THR A 259 -7.63 -10.52 -20.36
CA THR A 259 -7.62 -10.59 -21.85
C THR A 259 -6.50 -9.76 -22.48
N VAL A 260 -5.98 -8.78 -21.74
CA VAL A 260 -4.85 -7.95 -22.20
C VAL A 260 -3.56 -8.79 -22.13
N PRO A 261 -2.83 -8.96 -23.25
CA PRO A 261 -1.60 -9.76 -23.27
C PRO A 261 -0.59 -9.30 -22.22
N GLY A 262 -0.05 -10.25 -21.45
CA GLY A 262 0.95 -10.00 -20.41
C GLY A 262 0.37 -9.69 -19.02
N ILE A 263 -0.93 -9.45 -18.89
CA ILE A 263 -1.57 -9.25 -17.58
C ILE A 263 -1.97 -10.63 -17.00
N GLN A 264 -1.31 -11.03 -15.92
CA GLN A 264 -1.63 -12.22 -15.15
C GLN A 264 -2.47 -11.88 -13.91
N SER A 265 -2.95 -12.90 -13.19
CA SER A 265 -3.91 -12.77 -12.08
C SER A 265 -3.53 -11.70 -11.04
N PHE A 266 -2.32 -11.73 -10.51
CA PHE A 266 -1.91 -10.73 -9.50
C PHE A 266 -1.76 -9.31 -10.05
N ALA A 267 -1.40 -9.16 -11.32
CA ALA A 267 -1.41 -7.86 -11.99
C ALA A 267 -2.84 -7.34 -12.18
N ALA A 268 -3.77 -8.21 -12.63
CA ALA A 268 -5.18 -7.88 -12.76
C ALA A 268 -5.80 -7.49 -11.40
N ILE A 269 -5.54 -8.28 -10.34
CA ILE A 269 -6.00 -7.96 -8.99
C ILE A 269 -5.40 -6.63 -8.52
N GLY A 270 -4.12 -6.38 -8.80
CA GLY A 270 -3.47 -5.10 -8.50
C GLY A 270 -4.17 -3.92 -9.14
N ILE A 271 -4.50 -4.01 -10.44
CA ILE A 271 -5.25 -2.98 -11.18
C ILE A 271 -6.61 -2.74 -10.53
N ILE A 272 -7.43 -3.79 -10.36
CA ILE A 272 -8.77 -3.67 -9.76
C ILE A 272 -8.70 -3.13 -8.33
N SER A 273 -7.70 -3.51 -7.56
CA SER A 273 -7.54 -3.02 -6.19
C SER A 273 -7.28 -1.52 -6.10
N GLU A 274 -6.70 -0.92 -7.13
CA GLU A 274 -6.43 0.53 -7.18
C GLU A 274 -7.57 1.33 -7.81
N ILE A 275 -8.18 0.86 -8.90
CA ILE A 275 -9.20 1.63 -9.61
C ILE A 275 -10.64 1.22 -9.28
N GLY A 276 -10.85 0.10 -8.61
CA GLY A 276 -12.18 -0.49 -8.42
C GLY A 276 -12.70 -1.19 -9.68
N VAL A 277 -13.99 -1.50 -9.67
CA VAL A 277 -14.70 -2.16 -10.79
C VAL A 277 -15.76 -1.26 -11.43
N ASP A 278 -16.13 -0.18 -10.78
CA ASP A 278 -17.08 0.81 -11.30
C ASP A 278 -16.35 1.86 -12.16
N MET A 279 -16.41 1.68 -13.46
CA MET A 279 -15.77 2.60 -14.41
C MET A 279 -16.56 3.90 -14.63
N SER A 280 -17.78 4.04 -14.12
CA SER A 280 -18.53 5.30 -14.17
C SER A 280 -17.83 6.44 -13.42
N VAL A 281 -16.98 6.10 -12.45
CA VAL A 281 -16.12 7.04 -11.72
C VAL A 281 -15.11 7.76 -12.63
N PHE A 282 -14.72 7.15 -13.74
CA PHE A 282 -13.79 7.70 -14.71
C PHE A 282 -14.49 7.94 -16.04
N PRO A 283 -15.03 9.15 -16.29
CA PRO A 283 -15.86 9.45 -17.48
C PRO A 283 -15.18 9.13 -18.82
N THR A 284 -13.86 9.18 -18.89
CA THR A 284 -13.05 8.79 -20.06
C THR A 284 -11.74 8.14 -19.66
N SER A 285 -11.09 7.42 -20.58
CA SER A 285 -9.75 6.87 -20.39
C SER A 285 -8.71 7.93 -19.98
N LYS A 286 -8.84 9.18 -20.49
CA LYS A 286 -7.96 10.30 -20.10
C LYS A 286 -8.08 10.64 -18.60
N HIS A 287 -9.29 10.58 -18.02
CA HIS A 287 -9.48 10.80 -16.59
C HIS A 287 -8.81 9.71 -15.77
N LEU A 288 -8.94 8.43 -16.17
CA LEU A 288 -8.26 7.32 -15.54
C LEU A 288 -6.72 7.47 -15.61
N CYS A 289 -6.18 7.78 -16.81
CA CYS A 289 -4.74 8.00 -16.96
C CYS A 289 -4.23 9.17 -16.11
N SER A 290 -4.96 10.30 -16.08
CA SER A 290 -4.61 11.45 -15.25
C SER A 290 -4.66 11.15 -13.75
N TRP A 291 -5.55 10.27 -13.33
CA TRP A 291 -5.63 9.83 -11.94
C TRP A 291 -4.48 8.88 -11.58
N ALA A 292 -4.08 8.02 -12.50
CA ALA A 292 -3.00 7.04 -12.29
C ALA A 292 -1.59 7.67 -12.30
N GLY A 293 -1.38 8.84 -12.90
CA GLY A 293 -0.12 9.60 -12.94
C GLY A 293 0.56 9.58 -14.29
#